data_abdf53ddbac6cc49ab0c7d720183bee0
#
_entry.id   abdf53ddbac6cc49ab0c7d720183bee0
#
_cell.length_a   1.000
_cell.length_b   1.000
_cell.length_c   1.000
_cell.angle_alpha   90.00
_cell.angle_beta   90.00
_cell.angle_gamma   90.00
#
_symmetry.space_group_name_H-M   'P 1'
#
loop_
_entity.id
_entity.type
_entity.pdbx_description
1 polymer ?
#
loop_
_entity_poly.entity_id
_entity_poly.type
_entity_poly.pdbx_seq_one_letter_code
_entity_poly.pdbx_strand_id
1 'polypeptide(L)'
;MSMDPALAVERVQRLERLLEISRVLATTRDLPPLLKAVVDAATVLTDSEVSCIFLYDPEAQQLRLEFAPWLTPEATQAISVPLDHSIAGQVFRRKRPAVLQVRGQDSRPLQALGQQLGLPTRSVLAVPLVFRDKAIGVLKAMNKGGGSDYTGDDGSILETLSVLAATAIGNVRLVQDVQVAYQQLSSLDQAKSDFIAIASHEFRTPLGLILGHATFLREGATPEVLEQLDVIIRNAERLKKIVEDLSRLNQLDQGTTELRLAVFSVQEFLDEMVHGYKSMATERYISLHGEVTPVGMLVEADREKIQIALNNLLDNALSFTGPGGHVLVGARQVPAATGERVGWVEFEVVDDGIGIPADKLQRIFDRFYQVGSHLRRRRGGLGLGLSVARSMIERHKGRIWAESLVGKGSRFAFRVPERQKPSRGEGGAGAS
;
A
#
# COMPACT_ATOMS: atom_id res chain seq x y z
N MET A 1 42.91 -43.88 2.82
CA MET A 1 42.97 -43.37 1.43
C MET A 1 43.42 -41.93 1.53
N SER A 2 44.66 -41.64 1.20
CA SER A 2 45.23 -40.30 1.20
C SER A 2 44.74 -39.61 -0.07
N MET A 3 44.03 -38.51 0.09
CA MET A 3 43.55 -37.67 -1.00
C MET A 3 44.74 -37.02 -1.69
N ASP A 4 44.82 -37.09 -3.01
CA ASP A 4 45.90 -36.49 -3.80
C ASP A 4 45.95 -34.97 -3.52
N PRO A 5 47.09 -34.40 -3.08
CA PRO A 5 47.21 -32.99 -2.76
C PRO A 5 46.84 -32.07 -3.94
N ALA A 6 47.06 -32.48 -5.19
CA ALA A 6 46.71 -31.72 -6.37
C ALA A 6 45.17 -31.59 -6.55
N LEU A 7 44.45 -32.68 -6.30
CA LEU A 7 42.97 -32.70 -6.32
C LEU A 7 42.36 -31.84 -5.22
N ALA A 8 43.01 -31.76 -4.05
CA ALA A 8 42.54 -30.91 -2.95
C ALA A 8 42.72 -29.42 -3.28
N VAL A 9 43.81 -29.00 -3.90
CA VAL A 9 44.08 -27.63 -4.31
C VAL A 9 43.10 -27.20 -5.39
N GLU A 10 42.82 -28.01 -6.39
CA GLU A 10 41.87 -27.73 -7.45
C GLU A 10 40.44 -27.56 -6.91
N ARG A 11 40.05 -28.37 -5.90
CA ARG A 11 38.74 -28.26 -5.24
C ARG A 11 38.60 -26.97 -4.43
N VAL A 12 39.63 -26.52 -3.76
CA VAL A 12 39.65 -25.26 -2.99
C VAL A 12 39.50 -24.07 -3.98
N GLN A 13 40.24 -24.05 -5.08
CA GLN A 13 40.15 -23.00 -6.09
C GLN A 13 38.75 -22.91 -6.72
N ARG A 14 38.10 -24.04 -6.98
CA ARG A 14 36.74 -24.09 -7.47
C ARG A 14 35.70 -23.52 -6.47
N LEU A 15 35.89 -23.84 -5.17
CA LEU A 15 35.03 -23.29 -4.09
C LEU A 15 35.21 -21.79 -3.92
N GLU A 16 36.43 -21.29 -3.98
CA GLU A 16 36.71 -19.84 -3.94
C GLU A 16 36.04 -19.11 -5.08
N ARG A 17 36.09 -19.64 -6.29
CA ARG A 17 35.36 -19.07 -7.44
C ARG A 17 33.86 -19.09 -7.27
N LEU A 18 33.28 -20.18 -6.73
CA LEU A 18 31.84 -20.23 -6.44
C LEU A 18 31.42 -19.18 -5.41
N LEU A 19 32.24 -18.92 -4.38
CA LEU A 19 31.98 -17.88 -3.38
C LEU A 19 32.02 -16.47 -4.01
N GLU A 20 32.97 -16.21 -4.90
CA GLU A 20 33.07 -14.93 -5.62
C GLU A 20 31.85 -14.73 -6.52
N ILE A 21 31.47 -15.74 -7.30
CA ILE A 21 30.25 -15.72 -8.12
C ILE A 21 29.01 -15.48 -7.25
N SER A 22 28.90 -16.17 -6.12
CA SER A 22 27.77 -15.99 -5.20
C SER A 22 27.63 -14.53 -4.71
N ARG A 23 28.75 -13.84 -4.43
CA ARG A 23 28.74 -12.43 -4.06
C ARG A 23 28.23 -11.53 -5.19
N VAL A 24 28.70 -11.78 -6.42
CA VAL A 24 28.26 -11.02 -7.60
C VAL A 24 26.76 -11.24 -7.83
N LEU A 25 26.29 -12.49 -7.76
CA LEU A 25 24.87 -12.81 -7.95
C LEU A 25 23.99 -12.19 -6.87
N ALA A 26 24.46 -12.12 -5.63
CA ALA A 26 23.73 -11.53 -4.50
C ALA A 26 23.60 -9.99 -4.59
N THR A 27 24.51 -9.31 -5.28
CA THR A 27 24.52 -7.85 -5.40
C THR A 27 23.86 -7.33 -6.68
N THR A 28 23.68 -8.19 -7.67
CA THR A 28 23.09 -7.82 -8.97
C THR A 28 21.57 -7.72 -8.85
N ARG A 29 21.01 -6.54 -9.18
CA ARG A 29 19.58 -6.24 -9.03
C ARG A 29 18.78 -6.35 -10.34
N ASP A 30 19.47 -6.35 -11.47
CA ASP A 30 18.85 -6.40 -12.79
C ASP A 30 19.02 -7.78 -13.42
N LEU A 31 17.98 -8.27 -14.09
CA LEU A 31 17.97 -9.60 -14.67
C LEU A 31 19.02 -9.82 -15.78
N PRO A 32 19.20 -8.92 -16.78
CA PRO A 32 20.15 -9.17 -17.85
C PRO A 32 21.62 -9.31 -17.39
N PRO A 33 22.20 -8.44 -16.55
CA PRO A 33 23.55 -8.61 -16.04
C PRO A 33 23.68 -9.85 -15.14
N LEU A 34 22.62 -10.22 -14.40
CA LEU A 34 22.58 -11.44 -13.59
C LEU A 34 22.68 -12.69 -14.49
N LEU A 35 21.86 -12.78 -15.52
CA LEU A 35 21.88 -13.91 -16.48
C LEU A 35 23.24 -14.06 -17.15
N LYS A 36 23.84 -12.94 -17.54
CA LYS A 36 25.20 -12.92 -18.09
C LYS A 36 26.21 -13.49 -17.11
N ALA A 37 26.22 -13.02 -15.87
CA ALA A 37 27.15 -13.50 -14.85
C ALA A 37 27.01 -15.00 -14.59
N VAL A 38 25.77 -15.52 -14.57
CA VAL A 38 25.52 -16.97 -14.41
C VAL A 38 26.06 -17.78 -15.58
N VAL A 39 25.82 -17.30 -16.82
CA VAL A 39 26.26 -17.99 -18.04
C VAL A 39 27.78 -17.99 -18.16
N ASP A 40 28.43 -16.86 -17.90
CA ASP A 40 29.89 -16.73 -17.91
C ASP A 40 30.50 -17.67 -16.84
N ALA A 41 29.91 -17.71 -15.65
CA ALA A 41 30.34 -18.60 -14.59
C ALA A 41 30.17 -20.09 -14.96
N ALA A 42 29.04 -20.48 -15.53
CA ALA A 42 28.78 -21.84 -15.98
C ALA A 42 29.82 -22.28 -17.03
N THR A 43 30.11 -21.43 -17.99
CA THR A 43 31.10 -21.69 -19.04
C THR A 43 32.49 -21.96 -18.46
N VAL A 44 32.94 -21.09 -17.55
CA VAL A 44 34.27 -21.23 -16.92
C VAL A 44 34.36 -22.42 -15.99
N LEU A 45 33.36 -22.64 -15.12
CA LEU A 45 33.38 -23.71 -14.11
C LEU A 45 33.30 -25.11 -14.71
N THR A 46 32.63 -25.25 -15.85
CA THR A 46 32.48 -26.54 -16.55
C THR A 46 33.44 -26.71 -17.71
N ASP A 47 34.35 -25.77 -17.95
CA ASP A 47 35.26 -25.77 -19.11
C ASP A 47 34.50 -26.06 -20.42
N SER A 48 33.44 -25.31 -20.66
CA SER A 48 32.56 -25.44 -21.82
C SER A 48 32.83 -24.34 -22.84
N GLU A 49 32.54 -24.58 -24.13
CA GLU A 49 32.66 -23.53 -25.15
C GLU A 49 31.66 -22.42 -24.93
N VAL A 50 30.42 -22.79 -24.56
CA VAL A 50 29.32 -21.84 -24.32
C VAL A 50 28.34 -22.38 -23.31
N SER A 51 27.62 -21.45 -22.67
CA SER A 51 26.45 -21.76 -21.81
C SER A 51 25.28 -20.86 -22.13
N CYS A 52 24.07 -21.28 -21.77
CA CYS A 52 22.84 -20.50 -21.98
C CYS A 52 21.78 -20.80 -20.90
N ILE A 53 20.87 -19.85 -20.75
CA ILE A 53 19.74 -19.97 -19.80
C ILE A 53 18.43 -19.92 -20.53
N PHE A 54 17.58 -20.91 -20.23
CA PHE A 54 16.17 -20.91 -20.56
C PHE A 54 15.36 -20.63 -19.30
N LEU A 55 14.39 -19.72 -19.38
CA LEU A 55 13.43 -19.50 -18.32
C LEU A 55 12.02 -19.91 -18.76
N TYR A 56 11.23 -20.37 -17.80
CA TYR A 56 9.87 -20.82 -18.07
C TYR A 56 8.93 -19.61 -18.22
N ASP A 57 8.17 -19.64 -19.30
CA ASP A 57 7.07 -18.73 -19.59
C ASP A 57 5.74 -19.46 -19.25
N PRO A 58 5.04 -19.05 -18.19
CA PRO A 58 3.81 -19.70 -17.77
C PRO A 58 2.63 -19.44 -18.74
N GLU A 59 2.63 -18.32 -19.49
CA GLU A 59 1.56 -18.00 -20.43
C GLU A 59 1.68 -18.86 -21.69
N ALA A 60 2.89 -18.96 -22.23
CA ALA A 60 3.16 -19.79 -23.40
C ALA A 60 3.34 -21.28 -23.08
N GLN A 61 3.50 -21.65 -21.81
CA GLN A 61 3.84 -23.01 -21.33
C GLN A 61 5.10 -23.61 -22.00
N GLN A 62 6.10 -22.77 -22.22
CA GLN A 62 7.34 -23.10 -22.90
C GLN A 62 8.55 -22.59 -22.15
N LEU A 63 9.72 -23.11 -22.48
CA LEU A 63 11.00 -22.58 -22.05
C LEU A 63 11.52 -21.60 -23.11
N ARG A 64 11.64 -20.32 -22.75
CA ARG A 64 12.21 -19.29 -23.63
C ARG A 64 13.71 -19.14 -23.36
N LEU A 65 14.47 -18.97 -24.41
CA LEU A 65 15.88 -18.63 -24.29
C LEU A 65 15.98 -17.16 -23.83
N GLU A 66 16.56 -16.95 -22.66
CA GLU A 66 16.69 -15.61 -22.08
C GLU A 66 18.07 -15.01 -22.26
N PHE A 67 19.10 -15.88 -22.29
CA PHE A 67 20.47 -15.43 -22.51
C PHE A 67 21.33 -16.49 -23.18
N ALA A 68 22.00 -16.08 -24.26
CA ALA A 68 22.99 -16.86 -24.99
C ALA A 68 24.02 -15.88 -25.58
N PRO A 69 25.30 -15.91 -25.15
CA PRO A 69 26.28 -14.89 -25.53
C PRO A 69 26.65 -14.83 -27.03
N TRP A 70 26.35 -15.86 -27.80
CA TRP A 70 26.61 -15.92 -29.22
C TRP A 70 25.44 -15.50 -30.12
N LEU A 71 24.31 -15.13 -29.55
CA LEU A 71 23.12 -14.67 -30.26
C LEU A 71 22.86 -13.19 -30.00
N THR A 72 22.24 -12.53 -30.99
CA THR A 72 21.71 -11.18 -30.74
C THR A 72 20.46 -11.24 -29.86
N PRO A 73 20.08 -10.15 -29.18
CA PRO A 73 18.88 -10.13 -28.38
C PRO A 73 17.61 -10.52 -29.13
N GLU A 74 17.47 -10.10 -30.39
CA GLU A 74 16.34 -10.42 -31.26
C GLU A 74 16.29 -11.93 -31.59
N ALA A 75 17.43 -12.52 -31.90
CA ALA A 75 17.54 -13.96 -32.17
C ALA A 75 17.26 -14.78 -30.91
N THR A 76 17.70 -14.30 -29.75
CA THR A 76 17.46 -14.95 -28.45
C THR A 76 15.97 -15.01 -28.15
N GLN A 77 15.22 -13.89 -28.32
CA GLN A 77 13.78 -13.83 -28.08
C GLN A 77 12.94 -14.72 -29.00
N ALA A 78 13.45 -15.04 -30.20
CA ALA A 78 12.75 -15.89 -31.15
C ALA A 78 12.82 -17.39 -30.80
N ILE A 79 13.70 -17.79 -29.89
CA ILE A 79 13.94 -19.19 -29.56
C ILE A 79 13.14 -19.60 -28.34
N SER A 80 12.18 -20.49 -28.53
CA SER A 80 11.45 -21.18 -27.48
C SER A 80 11.50 -22.69 -27.66
N VAL A 81 11.41 -23.42 -26.57
CA VAL A 81 11.53 -24.87 -26.54
C VAL A 81 10.34 -25.46 -25.80
N PRO A 82 9.60 -26.40 -26.42
CA PRO A 82 8.49 -27.05 -25.77
C PRO A 82 8.96 -27.90 -24.58
N LEU A 83 8.12 -28.05 -23.59
CA LEU A 83 8.39 -28.90 -22.41
C LEU A 83 8.43 -30.40 -22.79
N ASP A 84 7.71 -30.78 -23.84
CA ASP A 84 7.71 -32.13 -24.38
C ASP A 84 8.79 -32.27 -25.44
N HIS A 85 9.39 -33.44 -25.51
CA HIS A 85 10.36 -33.84 -26.55
C HIS A 85 11.65 -33.03 -26.64
N SER A 86 11.96 -32.21 -25.58
CA SER A 86 13.23 -31.49 -25.50
C SER A 86 14.03 -31.87 -24.26
N ILE A 87 15.37 -31.80 -24.34
CA ILE A 87 16.26 -32.02 -23.19
C ILE A 87 15.98 -31.06 -22.09
N ALA A 88 15.81 -29.77 -22.43
CA ALA A 88 15.51 -28.74 -21.46
C ALA A 88 14.15 -29.00 -20.75
N GLY A 89 13.14 -29.41 -21.52
CA GLY A 89 11.84 -29.74 -20.96
C GLY A 89 11.87 -30.95 -20.02
N GLN A 90 12.66 -31.97 -20.34
CA GLN A 90 12.85 -33.12 -19.47
C GLN A 90 13.54 -32.73 -18.16
N VAL A 91 14.61 -31.94 -18.21
CA VAL A 91 15.34 -31.43 -17.04
C VAL A 91 14.41 -30.56 -16.18
N PHE A 92 13.66 -29.67 -16.81
CA PHE A 92 12.69 -28.80 -16.14
C PHE A 92 11.62 -29.60 -15.37
N ARG A 93 11.00 -30.59 -16.01
CA ARG A 93 9.93 -31.39 -15.39
C ARG A 93 10.46 -32.34 -14.32
N ARG A 94 11.56 -33.04 -14.59
CA ARG A 94 12.13 -34.03 -13.67
C ARG A 94 12.89 -33.39 -12.52
N LYS A 95 13.26 -32.12 -12.67
CA LYS A 95 14.12 -31.37 -11.71
C LYS A 95 15.42 -32.14 -11.41
N ARG A 96 15.98 -32.78 -12.39
CA ARG A 96 17.21 -33.54 -12.32
C ARG A 96 18.14 -33.19 -13.49
N PRO A 97 19.47 -33.20 -13.28
CA PRO A 97 20.43 -32.97 -14.35
C PRO A 97 20.31 -34.01 -15.47
N ALA A 98 20.72 -33.61 -16.66
CA ALA A 98 20.88 -34.51 -17.79
C ALA A 98 22.19 -34.18 -18.54
N VAL A 99 22.89 -35.25 -18.93
CA VAL A 99 24.10 -35.17 -19.76
C VAL A 99 23.78 -35.87 -21.07
N LEU A 100 24.06 -35.20 -22.19
CA LEU A 100 24.03 -35.78 -23.50
C LEU A 100 25.40 -35.60 -24.14
N GLN A 101 25.89 -36.70 -24.73
CA GLN A 101 27.19 -36.77 -25.38
C GLN A 101 27.07 -37.65 -26.63
N VAL A 102 27.87 -37.37 -27.62
CA VAL A 102 27.92 -38.21 -28.81
C VAL A 102 28.62 -39.51 -28.46
N ARG A 103 27.85 -40.57 -28.20
CA ARG A 103 28.34 -41.94 -28.06
C ARG A 103 27.78 -42.76 -29.21
N GLY A 104 28.61 -43.03 -30.24
CA GLY A 104 28.21 -43.81 -31.39
C GLY A 104 27.54 -43.03 -32.54
N GLN A 105 26.79 -43.77 -33.41
CA GLN A 105 26.23 -43.19 -34.63
C GLN A 105 24.97 -42.32 -34.49
N ASP A 106 24.36 -42.21 -33.29
CA ASP A 106 23.11 -41.47 -33.12
C ASP A 106 23.35 -40.06 -32.52
N SER A 107 23.76 -39.15 -33.38
CA SER A 107 23.95 -37.72 -33.03
C SER A 107 22.71 -36.85 -33.28
N ARG A 108 21.58 -37.44 -33.70
CA ARG A 108 20.34 -36.71 -34.10
C ARG A 108 19.82 -35.72 -33.03
N PRO A 109 19.76 -36.06 -31.74
CA PRO A 109 19.28 -35.12 -30.74
C PRO A 109 20.18 -33.89 -30.55
N LEU A 110 21.49 -34.07 -30.66
CA LEU A 110 22.48 -32.98 -30.57
C LEU A 110 22.53 -32.13 -31.83
N GLN A 111 22.35 -32.77 -33.01
CA GLN A 111 22.25 -32.05 -34.29
C GLN A 111 21.00 -31.18 -34.35
N ALA A 112 19.85 -31.69 -33.90
CA ALA A 112 18.62 -30.93 -33.82
C ALA A 112 18.75 -29.72 -32.89
N LEU A 113 19.38 -29.90 -31.72
CA LEU A 113 19.67 -28.81 -30.80
C LEU A 113 20.64 -27.80 -31.39
N GLY A 114 21.68 -28.27 -32.09
CA GLY A 114 22.65 -27.44 -32.79
C GLY A 114 22.02 -26.57 -33.86
N GLN A 115 21.11 -27.14 -34.66
CA GLN A 115 20.34 -26.39 -35.67
C GLN A 115 19.45 -25.31 -35.01
N GLN A 116 18.77 -25.65 -33.92
CA GLN A 116 17.89 -24.73 -33.20
C GLN A 116 18.66 -23.55 -32.58
N LEU A 117 19.85 -23.79 -32.05
CA LEU A 117 20.68 -22.78 -31.40
C LEU A 117 21.71 -22.12 -32.34
N GLY A 118 21.76 -22.51 -33.59
CA GLY A 118 22.76 -22.00 -34.54
C GLY A 118 24.20 -22.34 -34.17
N LEU A 119 24.45 -23.43 -33.39
CA LEU A 119 25.74 -23.80 -32.84
C LEU A 119 25.95 -25.32 -33.00
N PRO A 120 27.03 -25.79 -33.66
CA PRO A 120 27.36 -27.20 -33.67
C PRO A 120 27.52 -27.76 -32.26
N THR A 121 26.66 -28.73 -31.90
CA THR A 121 26.60 -29.25 -30.50
C THR A 121 27.12 -30.68 -30.45
N ARG A 122 28.18 -30.92 -29.66
CA ARG A 122 28.82 -32.22 -29.45
C ARG A 122 28.49 -32.85 -28.09
N SER A 123 28.35 -32.03 -27.10
CA SER A 123 27.98 -32.47 -25.74
C SER A 123 27.15 -31.38 -25.03
N VAL A 124 26.26 -31.80 -24.12
CA VAL A 124 25.40 -30.89 -23.32
C VAL A 124 25.30 -31.43 -21.91
N LEU A 125 25.54 -30.56 -20.97
CA LEU A 125 25.18 -30.73 -19.58
C LEU A 125 24.06 -29.73 -19.22
N ALA A 126 22.91 -30.21 -18.81
CA ALA A 126 21.75 -29.36 -18.45
C ALA A 126 21.32 -29.60 -17.02
N VAL A 127 21.11 -28.52 -16.29
CA VAL A 127 20.66 -28.56 -14.88
C VAL A 127 19.41 -27.70 -14.68
N PRO A 128 18.48 -28.08 -13.79
CA PRO A 128 17.30 -27.32 -13.52
C PRO A 128 17.62 -26.10 -12.64
N LEU A 129 16.98 -24.98 -12.92
CA LEU A 129 16.93 -23.83 -12.03
C LEU A 129 15.68 -23.98 -11.14
N VAL A 130 15.88 -24.28 -9.85
CA VAL A 130 14.77 -24.53 -8.92
C VAL A 130 14.77 -23.46 -7.83
N PHE A 131 13.66 -22.74 -7.71
CA PHE A 131 13.43 -21.73 -6.71
C PHE A 131 12.17 -22.06 -5.89
N ARG A 132 12.31 -22.19 -4.56
CA ARG A 132 11.18 -22.54 -3.66
C ARG A 132 10.39 -23.75 -4.17
N ASP A 133 11.10 -24.84 -4.48
CA ASP A 133 10.56 -26.12 -4.99
C ASP A 133 9.90 -26.05 -6.38
N LYS A 134 9.89 -24.91 -7.05
CA LYS A 134 9.40 -24.76 -8.42
C LYS A 134 10.57 -24.63 -9.39
N ALA A 135 10.52 -25.42 -10.48
CA ALA A 135 11.45 -25.19 -11.58
C ALA A 135 11.06 -23.85 -12.26
N ILE A 136 12.04 -22.96 -12.39
CA ILE A 136 11.87 -21.66 -13.06
C ILE A 136 12.60 -21.58 -14.39
N GLY A 137 13.44 -22.57 -14.69
CA GLY A 137 14.21 -22.61 -15.94
C GLY A 137 15.21 -23.74 -15.98
N VAL A 138 16.12 -23.66 -16.95
CA VAL A 138 17.20 -24.62 -17.19
C VAL A 138 18.46 -23.87 -17.60
N LEU A 139 19.58 -24.20 -16.94
CA LEU A 139 20.92 -23.76 -17.31
C LEU A 139 21.59 -24.88 -18.11
N LYS A 140 22.17 -24.57 -19.27
CA LYS A 140 22.89 -25.51 -20.11
C LYS A 140 24.33 -25.05 -20.33
N ALA A 141 25.24 -25.98 -20.19
CA ALA A 141 26.63 -25.88 -20.65
C ALA A 141 26.81 -26.80 -21.88
N MET A 142 27.49 -26.34 -22.91
CA MET A 142 27.59 -27.04 -24.17
C MET A 142 29.04 -27.08 -24.67
N ASN A 143 29.38 -28.21 -25.30
CA ASN A 143 30.69 -28.46 -25.88
C ASN A 143 31.84 -28.38 -24.88
N LYS A 144 31.99 -29.43 -24.08
CA LYS A 144 33.12 -29.58 -23.11
C LYS A 144 34.45 -29.36 -23.85
N GLY A 145 35.34 -28.59 -23.22
CA GLY A 145 36.68 -28.27 -23.71
C GLY A 145 37.53 -29.51 -24.01
N GLY A 146 38.43 -29.38 -24.96
CA GLY A 146 39.30 -30.48 -25.37
C GLY A 146 38.61 -31.70 -25.97
N GLY A 147 37.29 -31.60 -26.29
CA GLY A 147 36.51 -32.72 -26.86
C GLY A 147 36.24 -33.84 -25.86
N SER A 148 36.49 -33.64 -24.54
CA SER A 148 36.25 -34.59 -23.46
C SER A 148 34.75 -34.66 -23.12
N ASP A 149 34.40 -35.68 -22.33
CA ASP A 149 33.05 -35.88 -21.82
C ASP A 149 32.83 -35.06 -20.50
N TYR A 150 31.57 -34.62 -20.25
CA TYR A 150 31.23 -34.09 -18.95
C TYR A 150 31.30 -35.16 -17.88
N THR A 151 31.92 -34.82 -16.79
CA THR A 151 32.13 -35.70 -15.60
C THR A 151 31.03 -35.52 -14.55
N GLY A 152 30.98 -36.41 -13.56
CA GLY A 152 30.08 -36.20 -12.39
C GLY A 152 30.41 -34.95 -11.60
N ASP A 153 31.70 -34.56 -11.55
CA ASP A 153 32.15 -33.33 -10.89
C ASP A 153 31.64 -32.08 -11.62
N ASP A 154 31.65 -32.03 -12.94
CA ASP A 154 31.07 -30.96 -13.75
C ASP A 154 29.55 -30.81 -13.47
N GLY A 155 28.86 -31.96 -13.36
CA GLY A 155 27.45 -31.99 -12.99
C GLY A 155 27.21 -31.37 -11.61
N SER A 156 27.96 -31.80 -10.59
CA SER A 156 27.80 -31.31 -9.23
C SER A 156 28.09 -29.81 -9.08
N ILE A 157 29.10 -29.31 -9.81
CA ILE A 157 29.45 -27.88 -9.81
C ILE A 157 28.33 -27.06 -10.48
N LEU A 158 27.84 -27.51 -11.64
CA LEU A 158 26.79 -26.80 -12.36
C LEU A 158 25.46 -26.83 -11.58
N GLU A 159 25.15 -27.92 -10.88
CA GLU A 159 24.02 -27.99 -9.96
C GLU A 159 24.15 -26.97 -8.81
N THR A 160 25.33 -26.87 -8.19
CA THR A 160 25.56 -25.88 -7.13
C THR A 160 25.37 -24.47 -7.65
N LEU A 161 25.93 -24.15 -8.81
CA LEU A 161 25.72 -22.85 -9.47
C LEU A 161 24.24 -22.61 -9.79
N SER A 162 23.52 -23.66 -10.23
CA SER A 162 22.09 -23.53 -10.60
C SER A 162 21.22 -23.18 -9.41
N VAL A 163 21.52 -23.66 -8.21
CA VAL A 163 20.81 -23.30 -6.97
C VAL A 163 21.03 -21.82 -6.63
N LEU A 164 22.28 -21.35 -6.70
CA LEU A 164 22.60 -19.94 -6.47
C LEU A 164 21.93 -19.04 -7.51
N ALA A 165 22.03 -19.40 -8.78
CA ALA A 165 21.43 -18.69 -9.90
C ALA A 165 19.91 -18.64 -9.80
N ALA A 166 19.26 -19.77 -9.50
CA ALA A 166 17.80 -19.83 -9.33
C ALA A 166 17.32 -18.95 -8.19
N THR A 167 18.07 -18.92 -7.08
CA THR A 167 17.74 -18.05 -5.95
C THR A 167 17.88 -16.58 -6.32
N ALA A 168 18.95 -16.19 -6.97
CA ALA A 168 19.17 -14.81 -7.40
C ALA A 168 18.12 -14.36 -8.44
N ILE A 169 17.88 -15.17 -9.48
CA ILE A 169 16.86 -14.90 -10.51
C ILE A 169 15.46 -14.79 -9.88
N GLY A 170 15.12 -15.73 -8.99
CA GLY A 170 13.83 -15.73 -8.31
C GLY A 170 13.61 -14.49 -7.45
N ASN A 171 14.65 -14.04 -6.74
CA ASN A 171 14.58 -12.83 -5.92
C ASN A 171 14.44 -11.56 -6.79
N VAL A 172 15.19 -11.44 -7.89
CA VAL A 172 15.05 -10.29 -8.82
C VAL A 172 13.63 -10.22 -9.39
N ARG A 173 13.07 -11.36 -9.84
CA ARG A 173 11.69 -11.42 -10.35
C ARG A 173 10.68 -11.03 -9.27
N LEU A 174 10.80 -11.54 -8.05
CA LEU A 174 9.90 -11.16 -6.96
C LEU A 174 9.94 -9.66 -6.66
N VAL A 175 11.12 -9.04 -6.66
CA VAL A 175 11.26 -7.60 -6.46
C VAL A 175 10.57 -6.82 -7.58
N GLN A 176 10.75 -7.24 -8.84
CA GLN A 176 10.09 -6.63 -10.00
C GLN A 176 8.57 -6.76 -9.93
N ASP A 177 8.04 -7.94 -9.59
CA ASP A 177 6.61 -8.17 -9.43
C ASP A 177 5.99 -7.28 -8.35
N VAL A 178 6.67 -7.17 -7.20
CA VAL A 178 6.25 -6.28 -6.11
C VAL A 178 6.27 -4.82 -6.56
N GLN A 179 7.27 -4.40 -7.31
CA GLN A 179 7.38 -3.03 -7.81
C GLN A 179 6.29 -2.68 -8.80
N VAL A 180 5.96 -3.59 -9.71
CA VAL A 180 4.84 -3.44 -10.66
C VAL A 180 3.51 -3.37 -9.90
N ALA A 181 3.27 -4.27 -8.95
CA ALA A 181 2.06 -4.26 -8.14
C ALA A 181 1.91 -2.97 -7.32
N TYR A 182 3.02 -2.47 -6.76
CA TYR A 182 3.03 -1.19 -6.03
C TYR A 182 2.71 0.00 -6.94
N GLN A 183 3.28 0.04 -8.15
CA GLN A 183 2.97 1.09 -9.13
C GLN A 183 1.50 1.07 -9.56
N GLN A 184 0.94 -0.12 -9.79
CA GLN A 184 -0.49 -0.27 -10.12
C GLN A 184 -1.39 0.20 -8.96
N LEU A 185 -1.06 -0.17 -7.73
CA LEU A 185 -1.79 0.28 -6.55
C LEU A 185 -1.74 1.80 -6.40
N SER A 186 -0.56 2.39 -6.57
CA SER A 186 -0.36 3.85 -6.51
C SER A 186 -1.16 4.58 -7.59
N SER A 187 -1.16 4.07 -8.82
CA SER A 187 -1.92 4.68 -9.92
C SER A 187 -3.44 4.59 -9.70
N LEU A 188 -3.93 3.49 -9.14
CA LEU A 188 -5.34 3.33 -8.77
C LEU A 188 -5.75 4.29 -7.64
N ASP A 189 -4.89 4.47 -6.63
CA ASP A 189 -5.17 5.40 -5.53
C ASP A 189 -5.19 6.85 -6.01
N GLN A 190 -4.27 7.22 -6.91
CA GLN A 190 -4.28 8.53 -7.55
C GLN A 190 -5.53 8.74 -8.41
N ALA A 191 -5.89 7.79 -9.27
CA ALA A 191 -7.09 7.89 -10.11
C ALA A 191 -8.38 8.00 -9.27
N LYS A 192 -8.47 7.26 -8.16
CA LYS A 192 -9.57 7.37 -7.19
C LYS A 192 -9.64 8.78 -6.60
N SER A 193 -8.49 9.34 -6.23
CA SER A 193 -8.39 10.67 -5.63
C SER A 193 -8.81 11.77 -6.60
N ASP A 194 -8.33 11.69 -7.84
CA ASP A 194 -8.69 12.64 -8.90
C ASP A 194 -10.18 12.56 -9.23
N PHE A 195 -10.74 11.34 -9.32
CA PHE A 195 -12.18 11.16 -9.53
C PHE A 195 -13.03 11.82 -8.43
N ILE A 196 -12.65 11.65 -7.16
CA ILE A 196 -13.36 12.24 -6.03
C ILE A 196 -13.28 13.78 -6.09
N ALA A 197 -12.11 14.34 -6.42
CA ALA A 197 -11.91 15.77 -6.51
C ALA A 197 -12.79 16.38 -7.63
N ILE A 198 -12.76 15.79 -8.83
CA ILE A 198 -13.56 16.21 -9.98
C ILE A 198 -15.05 16.06 -9.68
N ALA A 199 -15.49 14.90 -9.21
CA ALA A 199 -16.90 14.64 -8.89
C ALA A 199 -17.43 15.63 -7.83
N SER A 200 -16.61 15.94 -6.82
CA SER A 200 -16.98 16.91 -5.78
C SER A 200 -17.19 18.30 -6.35
N HIS A 201 -16.36 18.73 -7.29
CA HIS A 201 -16.51 20.03 -7.97
C HIS A 201 -17.76 20.06 -8.86
N GLU A 202 -17.94 19.01 -9.68
CA GLU A 202 -19.06 18.90 -10.63
C GLU A 202 -20.42 18.75 -9.95
N PHE A 203 -20.48 18.20 -8.74
CA PHE A 203 -21.72 18.17 -7.95
C PHE A 203 -21.99 19.45 -7.18
N ARG A 204 -20.99 20.20 -6.75
CA ARG A 204 -21.18 21.45 -5.98
C ARG A 204 -21.92 22.49 -6.77
N THR A 205 -21.62 22.63 -8.05
CA THR A 205 -22.22 23.63 -8.93
C THR A 205 -23.74 23.44 -9.14
N PRO A 206 -24.24 22.26 -9.59
CA PRO A 206 -25.69 22.06 -9.76
C PRO A 206 -26.45 22.08 -8.44
N LEU A 207 -25.85 21.60 -7.33
CA LEU A 207 -26.46 21.71 -6.01
C LEU A 207 -26.60 23.15 -5.54
N GLY A 208 -25.60 23.99 -5.82
CA GLY A 208 -25.68 25.43 -5.55
C GLY A 208 -26.82 26.12 -6.31
N LEU A 209 -27.01 25.75 -7.58
CA LEU A 209 -28.12 26.25 -8.39
C LEU A 209 -29.48 25.77 -7.88
N ILE A 210 -29.64 24.49 -7.58
CA ILE A 210 -30.88 23.92 -7.00
C ILE A 210 -31.22 24.64 -5.70
N LEU A 211 -30.24 24.80 -4.83
CA LEU A 211 -30.40 25.45 -3.52
C LEU A 211 -30.79 26.92 -3.70
N GLY A 212 -30.09 27.66 -4.58
CA GLY A 212 -30.38 29.07 -4.86
C GLY A 212 -31.79 29.30 -5.41
N HIS A 213 -32.20 28.52 -6.43
CA HIS A 213 -33.53 28.62 -6.99
C HIS A 213 -34.64 28.19 -6.02
N ALA A 214 -34.44 27.12 -5.27
CA ALA A 214 -35.43 26.70 -4.28
C ALA A 214 -35.58 27.71 -3.13
N THR A 215 -34.51 28.32 -2.67
CA THR A 215 -34.54 29.38 -1.67
C THR A 215 -35.22 30.64 -2.21
N PHE A 216 -34.94 31.04 -3.43
CA PHE A 216 -35.57 32.18 -4.07
C PHE A 216 -37.10 31.97 -4.24
N LEU A 217 -37.52 30.80 -4.72
CA LEU A 217 -38.93 30.48 -4.86
C LEU A 217 -39.68 30.41 -3.52
N ARG A 218 -38.98 30.11 -2.43
CA ARG A 218 -39.54 30.04 -1.09
C ARG A 218 -40.06 31.40 -0.58
N GLU A 219 -39.44 32.53 -0.99
CA GLU A 219 -39.78 33.86 -0.49
C GLU A 219 -41.17 34.32 -0.91
N GLY A 220 -41.74 33.77 -1.99
CA GLY A 220 -43.09 34.13 -2.49
C GLY A 220 -44.07 32.96 -2.58
N ALA A 221 -43.77 31.81 -1.95
CA ALA A 221 -44.54 30.58 -2.12
C ALA A 221 -45.78 30.49 -1.23
N THR A 222 -46.82 29.80 -1.70
CA THR A 222 -47.98 29.42 -0.87
C THR A 222 -47.60 28.37 0.16
N PRO A 223 -48.39 28.20 1.27
CA PRO A 223 -48.07 27.24 2.30
C PRO A 223 -47.85 25.80 1.78
N GLU A 224 -48.60 25.33 0.80
CA GLU A 224 -48.48 23.99 0.21
C GLU A 224 -47.17 23.83 -0.59
N VAL A 225 -46.73 24.90 -1.26
CA VAL A 225 -45.49 24.93 -2.03
C VAL A 225 -44.29 25.09 -1.11
N LEU A 226 -44.40 25.79 0.01
CA LEU A 226 -43.36 25.96 1.02
C LEU A 226 -42.89 24.61 1.58
N GLU A 227 -43.81 23.72 1.90
CA GLU A 227 -43.46 22.41 2.44
C GLU A 227 -42.59 21.58 1.47
N GLN A 228 -42.96 21.64 0.16
CA GLN A 228 -42.24 20.95 -0.89
C GLN A 228 -40.85 21.56 -1.12
N LEU A 229 -40.74 22.88 -1.13
CA LEU A 229 -39.46 23.60 -1.27
C LEU A 229 -38.55 23.33 -0.08
N ASP A 230 -39.07 23.29 1.13
CA ASP A 230 -38.30 22.93 2.32
C ASP A 230 -37.75 21.48 2.26
N VAL A 231 -38.47 20.54 1.64
CA VAL A 231 -37.97 19.20 1.38
C VAL A 231 -36.82 19.25 0.36
N ILE A 232 -36.94 20.01 -0.70
CA ILE A 232 -35.89 20.15 -1.75
C ILE A 232 -34.64 20.79 -1.14
N ILE A 233 -34.80 21.91 -0.43
CA ILE A 233 -33.68 22.61 0.24
C ILE A 233 -32.94 21.70 1.18
N ARG A 234 -33.65 21.02 2.11
CA ARG A 234 -33.03 20.09 3.07
C ARG A 234 -32.25 18.96 2.38
N ASN A 235 -32.78 18.41 1.26
CA ASN A 235 -32.06 17.34 0.56
C ASN A 235 -30.86 17.88 -0.24
N ALA A 236 -30.96 19.09 -0.83
CA ALA A 236 -29.84 19.72 -1.51
C ALA A 236 -28.70 20.07 -0.53
N GLU A 237 -29.01 20.61 0.64
CA GLU A 237 -28.05 20.88 1.72
C GLU A 237 -27.37 19.59 2.21
N ARG A 238 -28.16 18.51 2.35
CA ARG A 238 -27.63 17.19 2.73
C ARG A 238 -26.65 16.66 1.68
N LEU A 239 -26.98 16.75 0.38
CA LEU A 239 -26.09 16.35 -0.71
C LEU A 239 -24.83 17.22 -0.75
N LYS A 240 -24.96 18.54 -0.58
CA LYS A 240 -23.84 19.47 -0.49
C LYS A 240 -22.87 19.06 0.61
N LYS A 241 -23.35 18.77 1.82
CA LYS A 241 -22.55 18.31 2.95
C LYS A 241 -21.82 16.99 2.63
N ILE A 242 -22.50 16.05 1.98
CA ILE A 242 -21.92 14.77 1.54
C ILE A 242 -20.73 14.99 0.60
N VAL A 243 -20.88 15.84 -0.39
CA VAL A 243 -19.85 16.17 -1.38
C VAL A 243 -18.67 16.88 -0.72
N GLU A 244 -18.92 17.80 0.20
CA GLU A 244 -17.89 18.49 0.97
C GLU A 244 -17.10 17.54 1.86
N ASP A 245 -17.78 16.63 2.58
CA ASP A 245 -17.12 15.64 3.43
C ASP A 245 -16.25 14.66 2.62
N LEU A 246 -16.73 14.24 1.45
CA LEU A 246 -15.98 13.39 0.52
C LEU A 246 -14.73 14.10 -0.02
N SER A 247 -14.87 15.38 -0.41
CA SER A 247 -13.74 16.21 -0.86
C SER A 247 -12.69 16.39 0.23
N ARG A 248 -13.12 16.66 1.47
CA ARG A 248 -12.23 16.80 2.62
C ARG A 248 -11.45 15.50 2.91
N LEU A 249 -12.13 14.36 2.87
CA LEU A 249 -11.48 13.07 3.06
C LEU A 249 -10.41 12.80 2.00
N ASN A 250 -10.69 13.13 0.74
CA ASN A 250 -9.74 12.95 -0.34
C ASN A 250 -8.48 13.83 -0.16
N GLN A 251 -8.65 15.09 0.20
CA GLN A 251 -7.53 15.99 0.50
C GLN A 251 -6.67 15.50 1.69
N LEU A 252 -7.32 14.83 2.64
CA LEU A 252 -6.64 14.24 3.78
C LEU A 252 -5.82 12.99 3.41
N ASP A 253 -6.34 12.14 2.53
CA ASP A 253 -5.65 10.94 2.05
C ASP A 253 -4.39 11.29 1.24
N GLN A 254 -4.43 12.36 0.45
CA GLN A 254 -3.29 12.83 -0.35
C GLN A 254 -2.13 13.42 0.47
N GLY A 255 -2.28 13.57 1.77
CA GLY A 255 -1.21 14.12 2.62
C GLY A 255 -0.90 15.61 2.42
N THR A 256 -1.54 16.26 1.45
CA THR A 256 -1.23 17.61 0.96
C THR A 256 -1.62 18.74 1.91
N THR A 257 -2.37 18.45 2.95
CA THR A 257 -2.84 19.50 3.89
C THR A 257 -1.84 19.68 5.03
N GLU A 258 -0.93 20.63 4.89
CA GLU A 258 -0.11 21.10 6.01
C GLU A 258 -1.00 21.74 7.09
N LEU A 259 -0.66 21.52 8.37
CA LEU A 259 -1.35 22.16 9.49
C LEU A 259 -0.91 23.62 9.60
N ARG A 260 -1.87 24.53 9.68
CA ARG A 260 -1.63 25.95 9.98
C ARG A 260 -1.73 26.16 11.49
N LEU A 261 -0.63 25.87 12.19
CA LEU A 261 -0.58 25.96 13.64
C LEU A 261 -0.59 27.43 14.10
N ALA A 262 -1.48 27.73 15.03
CA ALA A 262 -1.59 29.00 15.70
C ALA A 262 -1.94 28.79 17.18
N VAL A 263 -1.49 29.69 18.05
CA VAL A 263 -1.87 29.68 19.47
C VAL A 263 -3.16 30.44 19.61
N PHE A 264 -4.16 29.83 20.25
CA PHE A 264 -5.44 30.46 20.51
C PHE A 264 -6.01 30.09 21.88
N SER A 265 -6.94 30.92 22.37
CA SER A 265 -7.68 30.71 23.60
C SER A 265 -8.73 29.61 23.43
N VAL A 266 -8.65 28.56 24.24
CA VAL A 266 -9.63 27.46 24.22
C VAL A 266 -10.99 27.95 24.70
N GLN A 267 -11.05 28.89 25.69
CA GLN A 267 -12.29 29.48 26.17
C GLN A 267 -13.03 30.22 25.04
N GLU A 268 -12.36 31.18 24.40
CA GLU A 268 -12.96 31.96 23.30
C GLU A 268 -13.43 31.04 22.15
N PHE A 269 -12.62 30.04 21.82
CA PHE A 269 -12.97 29.07 20.80
C PHE A 269 -14.23 28.27 21.13
N LEU A 270 -14.37 27.77 22.37
CA LEU A 270 -15.57 27.03 22.78
C LEU A 270 -16.80 27.94 22.93
N ASP A 271 -16.65 29.18 23.39
CA ASP A 271 -17.73 30.14 23.49
C ASP A 271 -18.31 30.46 22.08
N GLU A 272 -17.45 30.64 21.06
CA GLU A 272 -17.89 30.81 19.69
C GLU A 272 -18.65 29.57 19.17
N MET A 273 -18.14 28.37 19.47
CA MET A 273 -18.75 27.10 19.06
C MET A 273 -20.16 26.97 19.68
N VAL A 274 -20.28 27.16 20.97
CA VAL A 274 -21.57 27.10 21.71
C VAL A 274 -22.54 28.15 21.16
N HIS A 275 -22.05 29.39 20.94
CA HIS A 275 -22.89 30.46 20.37
C HIS A 275 -23.43 30.08 18.99
N GLY A 276 -22.57 29.55 18.09
CA GLY A 276 -22.96 29.14 16.75
C GLY A 276 -24.01 28.03 16.71
N TYR A 277 -24.01 27.13 17.70
CA TYR A 277 -24.95 26.02 17.77
C TYR A 277 -26.21 26.31 18.64
N LYS A 278 -26.27 27.46 19.30
CA LYS A 278 -27.36 27.80 20.25
C LYS A 278 -28.73 27.83 19.58
N SER A 279 -28.86 28.42 18.38
CA SER A 279 -30.14 28.47 17.64
C SER A 279 -30.63 27.07 17.32
N MET A 280 -29.76 26.24 16.78
CA MET A 280 -30.08 24.85 16.40
C MET A 280 -30.46 23.99 17.61
N ALA A 281 -29.78 24.15 18.72
CA ALA A 281 -30.10 23.47 20.00
C ALA A 281 -31.48 23.92 20.53
N THR A 282 -31.76 25.21 20.49
CA THR A 282 -33.04 25.78 20.93
C THR A 282 -34.20 25.29 20.08
N GLU A 283 -34.08 25.28 18.77
CA GLU A 283 -35.08 24.75 17.83
C GLU A 283 -35.39 23.26 18.06
N ARG A 284 -34.44 22.52 18.61
CA ARG A 284 -34.61 21.09 18.94
C ARG A 284 -34.98 20.84 20.39
N TYR A 285 -35.17 21.89 21.18
CA TYR A 285 -35.42 21.83 22.62
C TYR A 285 -34.32 21.10 23.39
N ILE A 286 -33.05 21.32 23.01
CA ILE A 286 -31.87 20.75 23.65
C ILE A 286 -31.12 21.84 24.44
N SER A 287 -30.72 21.55 25.67
CA SER A 287 -29.89 22.42 26.48
C SER A 287 -28.41 22.23 26.11
N LEU A 288 -27.75 23.28 25.61
CA LEU A 288 -26.35 23.27 25.23
C LEU A 288 -25.52 24.16 26.14
N HIS A 289 -24.48 23.59 26.76
CA HIS A 289 -23.56 24.27 27.67
C HIS A 289 -22.11 24.10 27.25
N GLY A 290 -21.27 25.10 27.58
CA GLY A 290 -19.82 25.06 27.39
C GLY A 290 -19.09 25.14 28.73
N GLU A 291 -18.00 24.38 28.91
CA GLU A 291 -17.15 24.40 30.09
C GLU A 291 -15.68 24.27 29.75
N VAL A 292 -14.80 25.10 30.35
CA VAL A 292 -13.34 25.06 30.16
C VAL A 292 -12.64 25.08 31.51
N THR A 293 -11.74 24.12 31.72
CA THR A 293 -10.97 24.00 32.97
C THR A 293 -9.49 23.65 32.66
N PRO A 294 -8.52 24.50 33.12
CA PRO A 294 -8.66 25.80 33.80
C PRO A 294 -9.02 26.94 32.84
N VAL A 295 -9.55 28.04 33.38
CA VAL A 295 -9.79 29.27 32.63
C VAL A 295 -8.46 29.85 32.15
N GLY A 296 -8.45 30.40 30.90
CA GLY A 296 -7.25 30.97 30.31
C GLY A 296 -6.32 29.97 29.60
N MET A 297 -6.77 28.71 29.41
CA MET A 297 -6.03 27.67 28.69
C MET A 297 -5.78 28.06 27.25
N LEU A 298 -4.53 27.89 26.79
CA LEU A 298 -4.09 28.10 25.40
C LEU A 298 -3.69 26.78 24.77
N VAL A 299 -3.86 26.67 23.46
CA VAL A 299 -3.41 25.52 22.66
C VAL A 299 -2.79 25.98 21.37
N GLU A 300 -1.72 25.30 20.93
CA GLU A 300 -1.10 25.48 19.61
C GLU A 300 -1.61 24.41 18.67
N ALA A 301 -2.56 24.76 17.81
CA ALA A 301 -3.20 23.83 16.87
C ALA A 301 -3.69 24.56 15.60
N ASP A 302 -4.10 23.80 14.59
CA ASP A 302 -4.86 24.34 13.48
C ASP A 302 -6.32 24.52 13.90
N ARG A 303 -6.68 25.78 14.21
CA ARG A 303 -7.99 26.15 14.73
C ARG A 303 -9.15 25.68 13.83
N GLU A 304 -8.97 25.80 12.50
CA GLU A 304 -9.98 25.37 11.52
C GLU A 304 -10.19 23.85 11.57
N LYS A 305 -9.12 23.07 11.66
CA LYS A 305 -9.20 21.62 11.72
C LYS A 305 -9.79 21.11 13.02
N ILE A 306 -9.44 21.75 14.16
CA ILE A 306 -10.08 21.46 15.47
C ILE A 306 -11.56 21.80 15.40
N GLN A 307 -11.95 22.93 14.79
CA GLN A 307 -13.35 23.31 14.61
C GLN A 307 -14.12 22.28 13.77
N ILE A 308 -13.54 21.78 12.67
CA ILE A 308 -14.14 20.72 11.85
C ILE A 308 -14.37 19.46 12.70
N ALA A 309 -13.39 19.05 13.51
CA ALA A 309 -13.54 17.89 14.36
C ALA A 309 -14.68 18.09 15.37
N LEU A 310 -14.69 19.21 16.07
CA LEU A 310 -15.69 19.51 17.10
C LEU A 310 -17.09 19.66 16.51
N ASN A 311 -17.24 20.30 15.33
CA ASN A 311 -18.51 20.38 14.60
C ASN A 311 -19.11 18.99 14.31
N ASN A 312 -18.28 18.03 13.88
CA ASN A 312 -18.75 16.66 13.62
C ASN A 312 -19.24 15.95 14.88
N LEU A 313 -18.62 16.22 16.03
CA LEU A 313 -19.06 15.67 17.32
C LEU A 313 -20.37 16.35 17.79
N LEU A 314 -20.47 17.67 17.69
CA LEU A 314 -21.66 18.45 18.04
C LEU A 314 -22.87 18.11 17.17
N ASP A 315 -22.66 18.00 15.85
CA ASP A 315 -23.70 17.58 14.90
C ASP A 315 -24.27 16.20 15.29
N ASN A 316 -23.42 15.27 15.71
CA ASN A 316 -23.83 13.96 16.17
C ASN A 316 -24.60 14.06 17.50
N ALA A 317 -24.08 14.76 18.48
CA ALA A 317 -24.72 14.93 19.78
C ALA A 317 -26.14 15.51 19.63
N LEU A 318 -26.28 16.64 18.90
CA LEU A 318 -27.59 17.27 18.66
C LEU A 318 -28.54 16.43 17.78
N SER A 319 -28.00 15.52 16.94
CA SER A 319 -28.82 14.65 16.09
C SER A 319 -29.38 13.44 16.84
N PHE A 320 -28.68 12.97 17.86
CA PHE A 320 -29.04 11.76 18.59
C PHE A 320 -29.60 12.03 20.01
N THR A 321 -29.59 13.29 20.45
CA THR A 321 -30.27 13.74 21.65
C THR A 321 -31.74 14.08 21.34
N GLY A 322 -32.64 13.68 22.23
CA GLY A 322 -34.08 14.00 22.10
C GLY A 322 -34.43 15.38 22.65
N PRO A 323 -35.65 15.87 22.37
CA PRO A 323 -36.15 17.10 22.98
C PRO A 323 -36.13 17.00 24.53
N GLY A 324 -35.71 18.07 25.20
CA GLY A 324 -35.52 18.14 26.65
C GLY A 324 -34.19 17.58 27.13
N GLY A 325 -33.33 17.07 26.22
CA GLY A 325 -32.02 16.54 26.55
C GLY A 325 -30.95 17.62 26.71
N HIS A 326 -29.74 17.15 27.04
CA HIS A 326 -28.61 18.00 27.38
C HIS A 326 -27.39 17.62 26.57
N VAL A 327 -26.66 18.64 26.10
CA VAL A 327 -25.35 18.49 25.44
C VAL A 327 -24.36 19.41 26.13
N LEU A 328 -23.22 18.84 26.58
CA LEU A 328 -22.10 19.57 27.16
C LEU A 328 -20.91 19.53 26.21
N VAL A 329 -20.32 20.69 25.96
CA VAL A 329 -19.05 20.81 25.23
C VAL A 329 -18.00 21.24 26.22
N GLY A 330 -16.97 20.42 26.43
CA GLY A 330 -15.94 20.68 27.42
C GLY A 330 -14.54 20.74 26.84
N ALA A 331 -13.66 21.46 27.55
CA ALA A 331 -12.23 21.30 27.37
C ALA A 331 -11.51 21.32 28.72
N ARG A 332 -10.51 20.43 28.84
CA ARG A 332 -9.68 20.36 30.05
C ARG A 332 -8.22 20.15 29.73
N GLN A 333 -7.36 20.69 30.59
CA GLN A 333 -5.94 20.44 30.54
C GLN A 333 -5.62 19.09 31.17
N VAL A 334 -4.86 18.26 30.48
CA VAL A 334 -4.36 16.98 31.00
C VAL A 334 -2.85 17.08 31.12
N PRO A 335 -2.30 16.98 32.34
CA PRO A 335 -0.86 17.04 32.54
C PRO A 335 -0.12 15.96 31.75
N ALA A 336 1.14 16.26 31.41
CA ALA A 336 2.03 15.27 30.80
C ALA A 336 2.20 14.07 31.72
N ALA A 337 2.08 12.86 31.19
CA ALA A 337 2.38 11.64 31.93
C ALA A 337 3.88 11.53 32.21
N THR A 338 4.26 10.69 33.20
CA THR A 338 5.67 10.46 33.56
C THR A 338 6.44 10.01 32.32
N GLY A 339 7.39 10.82 31.84
CA GLY A 339 8.18 10.59 30.61
C GLY A 339 7.70 11.36 29.36
N GLU A 340 6.54 11.98 29.40
CA GLU A 340 6.08 12.90 28.34
C GLU A 340 6.59 14.33 28.62
N ARG A 341 6.93 15.07 27.55
CA ARG A 341 7.50 16.42 27.65
C ARG A 341 6.45 17.54 27.45
N VAL A 342 5.25 17.20 27.06
CA VAL A 342 4.20 18.17 26.70
C VAL A 342 2.87 17.70 27.27
N GLY A 343 2.11 18.60 27.86
CA GLY A 343 0.73 18.38 28.30
C GLY A 343 -0.24 18.26 27.12
N TRP A 344 -1.47 17.90 27.43
CA TRP A 344 -2.53 17.70 26.44
C TRP A 344 -3.71 18.63 26.74
N VAL A 345 -4.36 19.10 25.70
CA VAL A 345 -5.69 19.68 25.79
C VAL A 345 -6.69 18.65 25.31
N GLU A 346 -7.59 18.24 26.18
CA GLU A 346 -8.67 17.31 25.88
C GLU A 346 -9.97 18.09 25.68
N PHE A 347 -10.59 17.87 24.52
CA PHE A 347 -11.91 18.38 24.17
C PHE A 347 -12.92 17.24 24.26
N GLU A 348 -14.14 17.53 24.74
CA GLU A 348 -15.18 16.53 24.81
C GLU A 348 -16.56 17.09 24.44
N VAL A 349 -17.40 16.21 23.91
CA VAL A 349 -18.83 16.45 23.72
C VAL A 349 -19.58 15.31 24.39
N VAL A 350 -20.41 15.65 25.37
CA VAL A 350 -21.21 14.71 26.18
C VAL A 350 -22.67 14.94 25.86
N ASP A 351 -23.40 13.88 25.53
CA ASP A 351 -24.85 13.90 25.30
C ASP A 351 -25.55 12.87 26.17
N ASP A 352 -26.82 13.13 26.52
CA ASP A 352 -27.72 12.18 27.18
C ASP A 352 -28.69 11.48 26.23
N GLY A 353 -28.25 11.32 24.96
CA GLY A 353 -29.02 10.72 23.87
C GLY A 353 -29.18 9.20 23.96
N ILE A 354 -29.41 8.58 22.79
CA ILE A 354 -29.72 7.14 22.68
C ILE A 354 -28.57 6.21 23.05
N GLY A 355 -27.33 6.71 23.06
CA GLY A 355 -26.12 5.91 23.28
C GLY A 355 -25.78 4.94 22.15
N ILE A 356 -24.62 4.27 22.28
CA ILE A 356 -24.01 3.40 21.29
C ILE A 356 -23.72 2.03 21.93
N PRO A 357 -24.06 0.90 21.27
CA PRO A 357 -23.69 -0.42 21.75
C PRO A 357 -22.18 -0.62 21.82
N ALA A 358 -21.69 -1.27 22.88
CA ALA A 358 -20.26 -1.43 23.15
C ALA A 358 -19.49 -2.14 22.02
N ASP A 359 -20.13 -3.11 21.35
CA ASP A 359 -19.55 -3.84 20.20
C ASP A 359 -19.37 -2.99 18.94
N LYS A 360 -19.94 -1.77 18.92
CA LYS A 360 -19.85 -0.84 17.79
C LYS A 360 -18.87 0.30 18.01
N LEU A 361 -18.48 0.58 19.25
CA LEU A 361 -17.63 1.75 19.62
C LEU A 361 -16.29 1.81 18.88
N GLN A 362 -15.68 0.67 18.55
CA GLN A 362 -14.44 0.66 17.79
C GLN A 362 -14.63 1.03 16.32
N ARG A 363 -15.81 0.74 15.76
CA ARG A 363 -16.11 0.89 14.34
C ARG A 363 -16.77 2.21 13.98
N ILE A 364 -17.30 2.97 14.93
CA ILE A 364 -18.00 4.25 14.63
C ILE A 364 -17.09 5.29 13.95
N PHE A 365 -15.77 5.14 14.06
CA PHE A 365 -14.78 5.99 13.40
C PHE A 365 -14.36 5.47 12.02
N ASP A 366 -14.86 4.28 11.60
CA ASP A 366 -14.61 3.75 10.27
C ASP A 366 -15.44 4.52 9.23
N ARG A 367 -14.89 4.69 8.04
CA ARG A 367 -15.58 5.38 6.94
C ARG A 367 -16.84 4.63 6.53
N PHE A 368 -17.92 5.36 6.28
CA PHE A 368 -19.24 4.83 5.86
C PHE A 368 -19.92 3.91 6.88
N TYR A 369 -19.37 3.81 8.10
CA TYR A 369 -19.97 2.99 9.13
C TYR A 369 -21.10 3.71 9.85
N GLN A 370 -22.21 3.02 10.08
CA GLN A 370 -23.39 3.51 10.80
C GLN A 370 -23.94 2.43 11.73
N VAL A 371 -24.37 2.83 12.90
CA VAL A 371 -25.02 1.95 13.88
C VAL A 371 -26.53 1.87 13.61
N GLY A 372 -27.05 0.71 13.22
CA GLY A 372 -28.50 0.43 13.06
C GLY A 372 -28.93 0.06 11.63
N SER A 373 -30.13 -0.55 11.52
CA SER A 373 -30.72 -1.01 10.26
C SER A 373 -31.31 0.14 9.44
N HIS A 374 -31.58 -0.13 8.14
CA HIS A 374 -32.05 0.80 7.11
C HIS A 374 -33.27 1.69 7.46
N LEU A 375 -34.05 1.36 8.50
CA LEU A 375 -35.23 2.11 8.92
C LEU A 375 -34.93 3.38 9.76
N ARG A 376 -33.72 3.53 10.34
CA ARG A 376 -33.31 4.72 11.10
C ARG A 376 -32.51 5.75 10.26
N ARG A 377 -32.38 5.56 8.95
CA ARG A 377 -31.65 6.44 8.01
C ARG A 377 -32.20 7.86 7.85
N ARG A 378 -33.35 8.19 8.45
CA ARG A 378 -33.96 9.52 8.32
C ARG A 378 -33.19 10.65 9.04
N ARG A 379 -32.26 10.36 9.96
CA ARG A 379 -31.53 11.35 10.76
C ARG A 379 -30.01 11.36 10.61
N GLY A 380 -29.39 10.42 9.87
CA GLY A 380 -27.94 10.27 9.80
C GLY A 380 -27.34 10.66 8.45
N GLY A 381 -26.11 11.21 8.47
CA GLY A 381 -25.26 11.45 7.30
C GLY A 381 -24.69 10.16 6.72
N LEU A 382 -23.67 10.24 5.80
CA LEU A 382 -23.01 9.08 5.18
C LEU A 382 -22.10 8.25 6.12
N GLY A 383 -21.98 8.56 7.39
CA GLY A 383 -21.00 7.90 8.27
C GLY A 383 -19.56 8.38 8.02
N LEU A 384 -19.39 9.59 7.54
CA LEU A 384 -18.08 10.19 7.25
C LEU A 384 -17.62 11.14 8.36
N GLY A 385 -18.53 11.80 9.10
CA GLY A 385 -18.19 12.86 10.04
C GLY A 385 -17.18 12.44 11.11
N LEU A 386 -17.38 11.28 11.75
CA LEU A 386 -16.45 10.79 12.80
C LEU A 386 -15.09 10.37 12.21
N SER A 387 -15.06 9.84 10.99
CA SER A 387 -13.80 9.52 10.32
C SER A 387 -13.03 10.77 9.90
N VAL A 388 -13.71 11.84 9.51
CA VAL A 388 -13.12 13.17 9.27
C VAL A 388 -12.57 13.74 10.57
N ALA A 389 -13.34 13.72 11.66
CA ALA A 389 -12.87 14.17 12.96
C ALA A 389 -11.60 13.42 13.40
N ARG A 390 -11.60 12.09 13.28
CA ARG A 390 -10.44 11.24 13.59
C ARG A 390 -9.22 11.67 12.78
N SER A 391 -9.35 11.83 11.47
CA SER A 391 -8.23 12.24 10.62
C SER A 391 -7.67 13.61 10.98
N MET A 392 -8.52 14.61 11.34
CA MET A 392 -8.06 15.92 11.80
C MET A 392 -7.24 15.83 13.08
N ILE A 393 -7.68 15.02 14.03
CA ILE A 393 -7.01 14.87 15.33
C ILE A 393 -5.72 14.07 15.22
N GLU A 394 -5.68 12.99 14.43
CA GLU A 394 -4.47 12.19 14.18
C GLU A 394 -3.35 13.03 13.53
N ARG A 395 -3.68 13.96 12.62
CA ARG A 395 -2.71 14.92 12.06
C ARG A 395 -2.09 15.85 13.11
N HIS A 396 -2.85 16.22 14.14
CA HIS A 396 -2.30 16.94 15.29
C HIS A 396 -1.50 16.04 16.24
N LYS A 397 -1.22 14.78 15.85
CA LYS A 397 -0.61 13.77 16.73
C LYS A 397 -1.45 13.51 17.98
N GLY A 398 -2.75 13.77 17.88
CA GLY A 398 -3.75 13.58 18.91
C GLY A 398 -4.39 12.19 18.86
N ARG A 399 -5.36 11.98 19.73
CA ARG A 399 -6.18 10.77 19.79
C ARG A 399 -7.64 11.14 19.99
N ILE A 400 -8.56 10.42 19.33
CA ILE A 400 -10.00 10.53 19.50
C ILE A 400 -10.58 9.19 19.95
N TRP A 401 -11.60 9.22 20.83
CA TRP A 401 -12.31 8.02 21.30
C TRP A 401 -13.75 8.37 21.69
N ALA A 402 -14.54 7.33 21.98
CA ALA A 402 -15.90 7.46 22.47
C ALA A 402 -16.14 6.49 23.63
N GLU A 403 -16.93 6.93 24.59
CA GLU A 403 -17.48 6.15 25.70
C GLU A 403 -18.99 6.30 25.65
N SER A 404 -19.76 5.21 25.70
CA SER A 404 -21.20 5.29 25.57
C SER A 404 -21.90 4.10 26.22
N LEU A 405 -23.09 4.34 26.70
CA LEU A 405 -23.99 3.31 27.21
C LEU A 405 -25.37 3.52 26.60
N VAL A 406 -25.94 2.47 26.01
CA VAL A 406 -27.26 2.51 25.40
C VAL A 406 -28.31 3.04 26.36
N GLY A 407 -29.04 4.06 25.94
CA GLY A 407 -30.07 4.74 26.76
C GLY A 407 -29.55 5.72 27.80
N LYS A 408 -28.24 5.93 27.90
CA LYS A 408 -27.64 6.89 28.85
C LYS A 408 -26.78 7.97 28.16
N GLY A 409 -26.69 7.94 26.80
CA GLY A 409 -25.96 8.90 26.03
C GLY A 409 -24.52 8.48 25.71
N SER A 410 -23.74 9.44 25.20
CA SER A 410 -22.37 9.22 24.74
C SER A 410 -21.46 10.36 25.17
N ARG A 411 -20.19 10.03 25.35
CA ARG A 411 -19.09 10.97 25.53
C ARG A 411 -18.10 10.73 24.39
N PHE A 412 -17.97 11.69 23.51
CA PHE A 412 -16.92 11.73 22.48
C PHE A 412 -15.82 12.65 22.97
N ALA A 413 -14.60 12.19 22.98
CA ALA A 413 -13.47 12.98 23.41
C ALA A 413 -12.28 12.86 22.46
N PHE A 414 -11.52 13.93 22.34
CA PHE A 414 -10.22 13.91 21.70
C PHE A 414 -9.21 14.76 22.44
N ARG A 415 -7.94 14.43 22.28
CA ARG A 415 -6.85 15.23 22.84
C ARG A 415 -5.84 15.61 21.78
N VAL A 416 -5.30 16.81 21.89
CA VAL A 416 -4.19 17.30 21.10
C VAL A 416 -3.07 17.79 22.00
N PRO A 417 -1.79 17.72 21.60
CA PRO A 417 -0.71 18.29 22.40
C PRO A 417 -0.94 19.79 22.63
N GLU A 418 -0.71 20.25 23.84
CA GLU A 418 -0.81 21.69 24.19
C GLU A 418 0.11 22.54 23.31
N ARG A 419 1.29 22.00 22.94
CA ARG A 419 2.23 22.60 21.98
C ARG A 419 2.68 21.55 20.97
N GLN A 420 2.69 21.92 19.70
CA GLN A 420 3.16 21.06 18.63
C GLN A 420 4.68 21.22 18.49
N LYS A 421 5.44 20.13 18.50
CA LYS A 421 6.87 20.21 18.13
C LYS A 421 6.95 20.55 16.63
N PRO A 422 7.83 21.48 16.21
CA PRO A 422 8.10 21.70 14.80
C PRO A 422 8.53 20.35 14.18
N SER A 423 7.92 19.99 13.05
CA SER A 423 8.42 18.89 12.22
C SER A 423 9.88 19.19 11.91
N ARG A 424 10.83 18.31 12.26
CA ARG A 424 12.20 18.39 11.78
C ARG A 424 12.13 18.30 10.25
N GLY A 425 12.27 19.44 9.60
CA GLY A 425 12.55 19.49 8.17
C GLY A 425 13.84 18.72 7.91
N GLU A 426 13.79 17.75 7.06
CA GLU A 426 14.95 17.24 6.36
C GLU A 426 15.49 18.40 5.51
N GLY A 427 16.52 19.06 5.98
CA GLY A 427 17.10 20.18 5.26
C GLY A 427 18.29 20.75 5.99
N GLY A 428 19.48 20.32 5.62
CA GLY A 428 20.68 20.99 6.09
C GLY A 428 21.93 20.12 6.07
N ALA A 429 22.23 19.49 4.97
CA ALA A 429 23.59 19.10 4.66
C ALA A 429 24.11 20.14 3.64
N GLY A 430 24.95 21.06 4.09
CA GLY A 430 25.64 21.94 3.15
C GLY A 430 26.14 23.23 3.81
N ALA A 431 27.31 23.19 4.37
CA ALA A 431 28.31 24.24 4.30
C ALA A 431 29.34 24.12 5.46
N SER A 432 30.42 23.48 5.21
CA SER A 432 31.80 24.04 5.44
C SER A 432 32.79 23.06 4.85
#